data_e7fb43a2e5bea502ab00853877b449ea
#
_entry.id   e7fb43a2e5bea502ab00853877b449ea
#
_cell.length_a   1.000
_cell.length_b   1.000
_cell.length_c   1.000
_cell.angle_alpha   90.00
_cell.angle_beta   90.00
_cell.angle_gamma   90.00
#
_symmetry.space_group_name_H-M   'P 1'
#
loop_
_entity.id
_entity.type
_entity.pdbx_description
1 polymer ?
#
loop_
_entity_poly.entity_id
_entity_poly.type
_entity_poly.pdbx_seq_one_letter_code
_entity_poly.pdbx_strand_id
1 'polypeptide(L)'
;MFWKGPVFTRDGFQGRGLELKDCEIVDKLDGPEDGVIVPLFRNCHTHLGDTLARDAVPEGLSLSELVGPSGWKHKWLANNDVGVSIRAGMKEIITSGTGLVMDFREGGKAGLDTFDDMEYPGTLVLLGRPEKDEGLPGDNAGISSLADVGSMATDLVRQARERKGLVGIHHSENEHEDVRAVIELEPDFLVHMCHATDDDLESVKSAGISIVVCPRSNSYFGNLPPLDKMVDLGIDIGFGTDNGMLCTANMLDEIRFVRQEFDSVDLQQILSIACFGLDDMFNKD
;
A
#
# COMPACT_ATOMS: atom_id res chain seq x y z
N MET A 1 11.73 31.66 3.60
CA MET A 1 11.86 31.13 2.22
C MET A 1 10.46 30.84 1.72
N PHE A 2 10.12 31.25 0.50
CA PHE A 2 8.81 31.04 -0.09
C PHE A 2 8.95 30.07 -1.26
N TRP A 3 7.93 29.23 -1.43
CA TRP A 3 7.72 28.44 -2.63
C TRP A 3 6.52 29.02 -3.39
N LYS A 4 6.67 29.17 -4.71
CA LYS A 4 5.63 29.71 -5.58
C LYS A 4 4.97 28.60 -6.37
N GLY A 5 3.65 28.53 -6.27
CA GLY A 5 2.85 27.54 -6.95
C GLY A 5 1.69 27.03 -6.11
N PRO A 6 0.73 26.33 -6.69
CA PRO A 6 -0.40 25.79 -5.96
C PRO A 6 0.04 24.80 -4.88
N VAL A 7 -0.67 24.82 -3.76
CA VAL A 7 -0.51 23.89 -2.63
C VAL A 7 -1.68 22.95 -2.61
N PHE A 8 -1.44 21.66 -2.65
CA PHE A 8 -2.47 20.64 -2.53
C PHE A 8 -2.76 20.34 -1.06
N THR A 9 -4.02 20.36 -0.67
CA THR A 9 -4.51 20.08 0.69
C THR A 9 -5.67 19.09 0.62
N ARG A 10 -6.24 18.71 1.76
CA ARG A 10 -7.47 17.89 1.81
C ARG A 10 -8.66 18.53 1.07
N ASP A 11 -8.70 19.85 1.04
CA ASP A 11 -9.75 20.63 0.35
C ASP A 11 -9.41 20.92 -1.13
N GLY A 12 -8.40 20.22 -1.68
CA GLY A 12 -7.90 20.40 -3.05
C GLY A 12 -6.81 21.45 -3.15
N PHE A 13 -6.58 21.96 -4.37
CA PHE A 13 -5.56 22.97 -4.64
C PHE A 13 -5.94 24.33 -4.08
N GLN A 14 -5.07 24.90 -3.27
CA GLN A 14 -5.26 26.19 -2.63
C GLN A 14 -4.04 27.10 -2.81
N GLY A 15 -4.30 28.43 -2.79
CA GLY A 15 -3.27 29.46 -2.82
C GLY A 15 -2.31 29.38 -4.02
N ARG A 16 -1.26 30.20 -3.99
CA ARG A 16 -0.21 30.21 -4.99
C ARG A 16 1.19 30.26 -4.37
N GLY A 17 1.32 29.84 -3.15
CA GLY A 17 2.61 29.76 -2.49
C GLY A 17 2.53 29.23 -1.08
N LEU A 18 3.69 28.87 -0.56
CA LEU A 18 3.89 28.42 0.81
C LEU A 18 5.08 29.15 1.42
N GLU A 19 4.89 29.72 2.61
CA GLU A 19 5.99 30.18 3.43
C GLU A 19 6.60 29.01 4.20
N LEU A 20 7.83 28.61 3.84
CA LEU A 20 8.46 27.42 4.42
C LEU A 20 8.88 27.60 5.89
N LYS A 21 8.91 28.84 6.43
CA LYS A 21 9.28 29.08 7.82
C LYS A 21 8.19 28.64 8.78
N ASP A 22 6.94 29.02 8.49
CA ASP A 22 5.79 28.83 9.38
C ASP A 22 4.74 27.91 8.76
N CYS A 23 5.01 27.30 7.59
CA CYS A 23 4.12 26.44 6.81
C CYS A 23 2.76 27.09 6.50
N GLU A 24 2.73 28.40 6.34
CA GLU A 24 1.53 29.15 5.99
C GLU A 24 1.32 29.18 4.47
N ILE A 25 0.08 28.86 4.05
CA ILE A 25 -0.34 29.01 2.65
C ILE A 25 -0.64 30.49 2.40
N VAL A 26 -0.04 31.05 1.35
CA VAL A 26 -0.23 32.45 0.95
C VAL A 26 -0.94 32.53 -0.40
N ASP A 27 -1.88 33.47 -0.53
CA ASP A 27 -2.74 33.57 -1.70
C ASP A 27 -2.04 34.00 -2.98
N LYS A 28 -0.94 34.75 -2.86
CA LYS A 28 -0.23 35.28 -4.04
C LYS A 28 1.23 35.55 -3.76
N LEU A 29 2.09 35.06 -4.67
CA LEU A 29 3.48 35.43 -4.77
C LEU A 29 3.77 35.90 -6.21
N ASP A 30 4.48 37.03 -6.36
CA ASP A 30 4.88 37.54 -7.67
C ASP A 30 6.02 36.71 -8.29
N GLY A 31 5.97 36.53 -9.62
CA GLY A 31 6.98 35.81 -10.40
C GLY A 31 6.52 34.44 -10.91
N PRO A 32 7.41 33.72 -11.64
CA PRO A 32 7.09 32.41 -12.16
C PRO A 32 6.87 31.39 -11.02
N GLU A 33 6.05 30.38 -11.31
CA GLU A 33 5.82 29.27 -10.39
C GLU A 33 7.03 28.33 -10.36
N ASP A 34 7.39 27.84 -9.16
CA ASP A 34 8.47 26.85 -8.96
C ASP A 34 7.96 25.43 -9.21
N GLY A 35 6.64 25.19 -9.08
CA GLY A 35 5.98 23.90 -9.24
C GLY A 35 4.72 23.78 -8.40
N VAL A 36 4.38 22.56 -8.01
CA VAL A 36 3.24 22.24 -7.14
C VAL A 36 3.77 21.67 -5.83
N ILE A 37 3.23 22.12 -4.71
CA ILE A 37 3.50 21.52 -3.40
C ILE A 37 2.40 20.54 -3.10
N VAL A 38 2.80 19.31 -2.77
CA VAL A 38 1.89 18.27 -2.28
C VAL A 38 2.40 17.74 -0.94
N PRO A 39 1.52 17.26 -0.06
CA PRO A 39 1.93 16.51 1.13
C PRO A 39 2.77 15.29 0.75
N LEU A 40 3.51 14.74 1.72
CA LEU A 40 4.21 13.48 1.51
C LEU A 40 3.21 12.38 1.16
N PHE A 41 3.61 11.49 0.24
CA PHE A 41 2.77 10.38 -0.20
C PHE A 41 2.67 9.29 0.86
N ARG A 42 1.64 8.47 0.74
CA ARG A 42 1.45 7.22 1.49
C ARG A 42 1.60 6.04 0.54
N ASN A 43 2.50 5.12 0.87
CA ASN A 43 2.60 3.82 0.21
C ASN A 43 2.00 2.78 1.14
N CYS A 44 0.75 2.45 0.92
CA CYS A 44 -0.08 1.69 1.85
C CYS A 44 0.09 0.16 1.71
N HIS A 45 0.92 -0.31 0.78
CA HIS A 45 1.23 -1.72 0.62
C HIS A 45 2.55 -1.92 -0.12
N THR A 46 3.50 -2.59 0.53
CA THR A 46 4.80 -2.95 -0.05
C THR A 46 5.26 -4.32 0.42
N HIS A 47 6.18 -4.91 -0.37
CA HIS A 47 7.01 -6.05 -0.01
C HIS A 47 8.48 -5.69 -0.30
N LEU A 48 9.09 -4.87 0.54
CA LEU A 48 10.44 -4.33 0.29
C LEU A 48 11.55 -5.38 0.29
N GLY A 49 11.28 -6.55 0.89
CA GLY A 49 12.24 -7.65 0.95
C GLY A 49 12.67 -8.22 -0.39
N ASP A 50 11.89 -8.03 -1.43
CA ASP A 50 12.17 -8.54 -2.76
C ASP A 50 12.63 -7.47 -3.78
N THR A 51 12.90 -6.23 -3.33
CA THR A 51 13.30 -5.10 -4.19
C THR A 51 14.47 -5.44 -5.12
N LEU A 52 15.51 -6.12 -4.62
CA LEU A 52 16.68 -6.48 -5.41
C LEU A 52 16.47 -7.69 -6.33
N ALA A 53 15.31 -8.31 -6.28
CA ALA A 53 14.94 -9.40 -7.18
C ALA A 53 14.49 -8.92 -8.57
N ARG A 54 14.27 -7.61 -8.75
CA ARG A 54 13.63 -7.02 -9.94
C ARG A 54 14.24 -7.46 -11.27
N ASP A 55 15.56 -7.48 -11.36
CA ASP A 55 16.23 -7.89 -12.59
C ASP A 55 16.39 -9.42 -12.71
N ALA A 56 15.95 -10.18 -11.71
CA ALA A 56 16.11 -11.64 -11.65
C ALA A 56 14.77 -12.39 -11.82
N VAL A 57 13.64 -11.69 -11.87
CA VAL A 57 12.33 -12.31 -12.03
C VAL A 57 12.25 -13.04 -13.36
N PRO A 58 11.93 -14.35 -13.39
CA PRO A 58 11.76 -15.09 -14.64
C PRO A 58 10.52 -14.60 -15.39
N GLU A 59 10.65 -14.51 -16.71
CA GLU A 59 9.51 -14.15 -17.58
C GLU A 59 8.47 -15.29 -17.63
N GLY A 60 7.20 -14.93 -17.79
CA GLY A 60 6.11 -15.84 -18.10
C GLY A 60 5.57 -16.66 -16.92
N LEU A 61 5.97 -16.35 -15.70
CA LEU A 61 5.36 -16.95 -14.50
C LEU A 61 3.98 -16.34 -14.24
N SER A 62 3.03 -17.20 -13.88
CA SER A 62 1.75 -16.76 -13.31
C SER A 62 1.94 -16.14 -11.92
N LEU A 63 0.95 -15.42 -11.42
CA LEU A 63 0.95 -14.85 -10.07
C LEU A 63 1.27 -15.94 -9.02
N SER A 64 0.57 -17.08 -9.06
CA SER A 64 0.78 -18.16 -8.10
C SER A 64 2.18 -18.79 -8.17
N GLU A 65 2.76 -18.92 -9.37
CA GLU A 65 4.13 -19.44 -9.55
C GLU A 65 5.18 -18.43 -9.05
N LEU A 66 4.87 -17.13 -9.11
CA LEU A 66 5.78 -16.09 -8.67
C LEU A 66 5.70 -15.85 -7.17
N VAL A 67 4.52 -15.56 -6.61
CA VAL A 67 4.34 -15.12 -5.22
C VAL A 67 3.60 -16.09 -4.30
N GLY A 68 3.00 -17.17 -4.84
CA GLY A 68 2.31 -18.19 -4.04
C GLY A 68 3.23 -18.85 -3.00
N PRO A 69 2.69 -19.63 -2.04
CA PRO A 69 3.43 -20.16 -0.88
C PRO A 69 4.70 -20.94 -1.18
N SER A 70 4.82 -21.54 -2.36
CA SER A 70 6.03 -22.22 -2.84
C SER A 70 6.65 -21.55 -4.07
N GLY A 71 6.23 -20.33 -4.35
CA GLY A 71 6.60 -19.55 -5.52
C GLY A 71 8.08 -19.17 -5.60
N TRP A 72 8.43 -18.59 -6.71
CA TRP A 72 9.81 -18.17 -7.00
C TRP A 72 10.31 -17.12 -5.97
N LYS A 73 9.47 -16.17 -5.57
CA LYS A 73 9.77 -15.14 -4.56
C LYS A 73 10.33 -15.73 -3.28
N HIS A 74 9.66 -16.73 -2.71
CA HIS A 74 10.11 -17.35 -1.45
C HIS A 74 11.47 -18.03 -1.56
N LYS A 75 11.76 -18.67 -2.72
CA LYS A 75 13.07 -19.27 -2.99
C LYS A 75 14.15 -18.21 -3.12
N TRP A 76 13.82 -17.06 -3.74
CA TRP A 76 14.75 -15.95 -3.85
C TRP A 76 15.05 -15.34 -2.47
N LEU A 77 14.03 -15.04 -1.67
CA LEU A 77 14.17 -14.51 -0.31
C LEU A 77 15.05 -15.42 0.57
N ALA A 78 14.86 -16.74 0.50
CA ALA A 78 15.64 -17.71 1.29
C ALA A 78 17.13 -17.76 0.93
N ASN A 79 17.53 -17.28 -0.25
CA ASN A 79 18.90 -17.35 -0.76
C ASN A 79 19.60 -15.99 -0.88
N ASN A 80 18.96 -14.90 -0.47
CA ASN A 80 19.48 -13.55 -0.62
C ASN A 80 19.38 -12.76 0.69
N ASP A 81 20.18 -11.70 0.81
CA ASP A 81 20.13 -10.80 1.97
C ASP A 81 18.91 -9.87 1.86
N VAL A 82 17.86 -10.22 2.59
CA VAL A 82 16.61 -9.48 2.64
C VAL A 82 16.81 -8.08 3.24
N GLY A 83 17.70 -7.92 4.21
CA GLY A 83 18.00 -6.61 4.83
C GLY A 83 18.63 -5.63 3.83
N VAL A 84 19.52 -6.10 2.94
CA VAL A 84 20.07 -5.29 1.85
C VAL A 84 18.97 -4.90 0.86
N SER A 85 18.08 -5.83 0.54
CA SER A 85 16.95 -5.59 -0.36
C SER A 85 15.98 -4.54 0.20
N ILE A 86 15.62 -4.65 1.47
CA ILE A 86 14.77 -3.67 2.16
C ILE A 86 15.42 -2.28 2.14
N ARG A 87 16.71 -2.17 2.44
CA ARG A 87 17.42 -0.87 2.39
C ARG A 87 17.36 -0.23 1.00
N ALA A 88 17.45 -1.04 -0.07
CA ALA A 88 17.28 -0.55 -1.43
C ALA A 88 15.87 0.00 -1.67
N GLY A 89 14.83 -0.73 -1.26
CA GLY A 89 13.44 -0.29 -1.35
C GLY A 89 13.15 0.96 -0.51
N MET A 90 13.67 1.02 0.72
CA MET A 90 13.54 2.21 1.57
C MET A 90 14.19 3.46 0.93
N LYS A 91 15.27 3.30 0.17
CA LYS A 91 15.83 4.41 -0.59
C LYS A 91 14.88 4.91 -1.68
N GLU A 92 14.20 4.01 -2.39
CA GLU A 92 13.16 4.38 -3.37
C GLU A 92 12.00 5.12 -2.69
N ILE A 93 11.54 4.64 -1.54
CA ILE A 93 10.51 5.26 -0.69
C ILE A 93 10.90 6.72 -0.35
N ILE A 94 12.07 6.92 0.24
CA ILE A 94 12.54 8.24 0.68
C ILE A 94 12.69 9.19 -0.51
N THR A 95 13.30 8.74 -1.60
CA THR A 95 13.57 9.59 -2.77
C THR A 95 12.34 9.94 -3.58
N SER A 96 11.24 9.21 -3.40
CA SER A 96 9.94 9.51 -4.04
C SER A 96 9.04 10.45 -3.21
N GLY A 97 9.49 10.90 -2.03
CA GLY A 97 8.71 11.79 -1.17
C GLY A 97 7.57 11.08 -0.42
N THR A 98 7.74 9.81 -0.10
CA THR A 98 6.79 9.03 0.67
C THR A 98 7.02 9.26 2.16
N GLY A 99 5.98 9.61 2.92
CA GLY A 99 6.02 9.91 4.35
C GLY A 99 5.43 8.81 5.23
N LEU A 100 4.59 7.94 4.67
CA LEU A 100 4.07 6.75 5.34
C LEU A 100 4.29 5.54 4.44
N VAL A 101 4.81 4.46 5.00
CA VAL A 101 4.96 3.17 4.30
C VAL A 101 4.42 2.03 5.16
N MET A 102 3.68 1.12 4.53
CA MET A 102 3.18 -0.10 5.13
C MET A 102 3.83 -1.28 4.42
N ASP A 103 4.60 -2.11 5.14
CA ASP A 103 5.28 -3.28 4.56
C ASP A 103 4.70 -4.58 5.12
N PHE A 104 4.27 -5.46 4.24
CA PHE A 104 3.84 -6.82 4.58
C PHE A 104 5.08 -7.70 4.67
N ARG A 105 5.50 -7.95 5.92
CA ARG A 105 6.81 -8.53 6.18
C ARG A 105 6.75 -10.04 6.35
N GLU A 106 7.30 -10.75 5.35
CA GLU A 106 7.56 -12.19 5.41
C GLU A 106 8.73 -12.49 6.37
N GLY A 107 8.85 -13.76 6.79
CA GLY A 107 9.95 -14.26 7.60
C GLY A 107 9.74 -14.15 9.09
N GLY A 108 8.48 -14.07 9.53
CA GLY A 108 8.13 -14.09 10.94
C GLY A 108 8.82 -12.99 11.76
N LYS A 109 9.18 -13.30 13.00
CA LYS A 109 9.90 -12.36 13.87
C LYS A 109 11.23 -11.90 13.27
N ALA A 110 12.00 -12.80 12.67
CA ALA A 110 13.28 -12.46 12.06
C ALA A 110 13.11 -11.48 10.87
N GLY A 111 12.01 -11.60 10.13
CA GLY A 111 11.66 -10.65 9.08
C GLY A 111 11.40 -9.24 9.62
N LEU A 112 10.68 -9.12 10.74
CA LEU A 112 10.46 -7.82 11.40
C LEU A 112 11.76 -7.22 11.93
N ASP A 113 12.62 -8.03 12.54
CA ASP A 113 13.89 -7.60 13.14
C ASP A 113 14.85 -7.00 12.09
N THR A 114 14.65 -7.26 10.79
CA THR A 114 15.43 -6.59 9.72
C THR A 114 15.23 -5.09 9.66
N PHE A 115 14.22 -4.55 10.32
CA PHE A 115 13.94 -3.12 10.38
C PHE A 115 14.46 -2.43 11.65
N ASP A 116 14.94 -3.18 12.66
CA ASP A 116 15.32 -2.62 13.98
C ASP A 116 16.39 -1.52 13.90
N ASP A 117 17.33 -1.63 12.97
CA ASP A 117 18.41 -0.65 12.76
C ASP A 117 18.10 0.37 11.64
N MET A 118 16.86 0.45 11.18
CA MET A 118 16.48 1.36 10.10
C MET A 118 15.94 2.68 10.62
N GLU A 119 16.64 3.76 10.28
CA GLU A 119 16.14 5.12 10.47
C GLU A 119 15.25 5.51 9.28
N TYR A 120 14.00 5.84 9.57
CA TYR A 120 13.06 6.39 8.60
C TYR A 120 12.42 7.66 9.17
N PRO A 121 12.49 8.81 8.45
CA PRO A 121 11.96 10.07 8.97
C PRO A 121 10.43 10.18 8.95
N GLY A 122 9.75 9.21 8.36
CA GLY A 122 8.30 9.13 8.26
C GLY A 122 7.69 8.09 9.20
N THR A 123 6.50 7.63 8.86
CA THR A 123 5.77 6.58 9.56
C THR A 123 6.00 5.23 8.87
N LEU A 124 6.52 4.26 9.60
CA LEU A 124 6.69 2.88 9.15
C LEU A 124 5.71 1.97 9.91
N VAL A 125 4.88 1.26 9.16
CA VAL A 125 3.92 0.28 9.68
C VAL A 125 4.30 -1.09 9.13
N LEU A 126 4.71 -2.00 10.00
CA LEU A 126 5.04 -3.37 9.63
C LEU A 126 3.87 -4.29 9.94
N LEU A 127 3.37 -5.00 8.92
CA LEU A 127 2.35 -6.03 9.07
C LEU A 127 3.04 -7.39 8.96
N GLY A 128 3.16 -8.07 10.10
CA GLY A 128 3.90 -9.32 10.19
C GLY A 128 3.14 -10.48 9.58
N ARG A 129 3.87 -11.31 8.81
CA ARG A 129 3.39 -12.60 8.29
C ARG A 129 4.12 -13.71 9.05
N PRO A 130 3.39 -14.57 9.80
CA PRO A 130 4.02 -15.61 10.59
C PRO A 130 4.71 -16.66 9.70
N GLU A 131 5.77 -17.20 10.20
CA GLU A 131 6.31 -18.47 9.70
C GLU A 131 5.45 -19.64 10.22
N LYS A 132 5.70 -20.83 9.65
CA LYS A 132 4.96 -22.02 10.04
C LYS A 132 5.12 -22.28 11.55
N ASP A 133 4.00 -22.54 12.20
CA ASP A 133 3.91 -22.82 13.63
C ASP A 133 4.26 -21.64 14.58
N GLU A 134 4.37 -20.42 14.04
CA GLU A 134 4.46 -19.19 14.82
C GLU A 134 3.09 -18.53 15.00
N GLY A 135 2.93 -17.77 16.09
CA GLY A 135 1.85 -16.80 16.23
C GLY A 135 2.16 -15.53 15.45
N LEU A 136 1.34 -14.49 15.63
CA LEU A 136 1.57 -13.19 15.01
C LEU A 136 2.92 -12.61 15.46
N PRO A 137 3.86 -12.32 14.55
CA PRO A 137 5.23 -11.94 14.91
C PRO A 137 5.38 -10.50 15.42
N GLY A 138 4.36 -9.66 15.25
CA GLY A 138 4.35 -8.24 15.67
C GLY A 138 2.99 -7.86 16.19
N ASP A 139 2.68 -6.56 16.15
CA ASP A 139 1.38 -6.06 16.59
C ASP A 139 0.34 -6.12 15.45
N ASN A 140 0.76 -5.86 14.21
CA ASN A 140 -0.13 -5.81 13.05
C ASN A 140 -0.04 -7.11 12.23
N ALA A 141 -1.17 -7.56 11.71
CA ALA A 141 -1.28 -8.77 10.89
C ALA A 141 -1.36 -8.46 9.40
N GLY A 142 -0.43 -9.03 8.61
CA GLY A 142 -0.47 -9.06 7.16
C GLY A 142 -0.84 -10.46 6.67
N ILE A 143 -2.05 -10.64 6.18
CA ILE A 143 -2.59 -11.95 5.76
C ILE A 143 -2.54 -12.05 4.23
N SER A 144 -1.94 -13.16 3.69
CA SER A 144 -1.81 -13.36 2.26
C SER A 144 -3.17 -13.56 1.56
N SER A 145 -3.94 -14.49 2.04
CA SER A 145 -5.33 -14.71 1.64
C SER A 145 -5.97 -15.69 2.62
N LEU A 146 -7.30 -15.78 2.63
CA LEU A 146 -7.97 -16.80 3.43
C LEU A 146 -7.69 -18.21 2.91
N ALA A 147 -7.46 -18.35 1.61
CA ALA A 147 -7.11 -19.63 0.99
C ALA A 147 -5.73 -20.13 1.47
N ASP A 148 -4.76 -19.24 1.66
CA ASP A 148 -3.40 -19.59 2.08
C ASP A 148 -3.31 -19.93 3.57
N VAL A 149 -3.97 -19.14 4.42
CA VAL A 149 -3.83 -19.25 5.88
C VAL A 149 -4.94 -20.07 6.54
N GLY A 150 -6.07 -20.26 5.86
CA GLY A 150 -7.18 -21.07 6.37
C GLY A 150 -7.68 -20.62 7.74
N SER A 151 -7.89 -21.57 8.63
CA SER A 151 -8.39 -21.28 10.01
C SER A 151 -7.46 -20.46 10.88
N MET A 152 -6.19 -20.31 10.50
CA MET A 152 -5.25 -19.45 11.25
C MET A 152 -5.60 -17.96 11.14
N ALA A 153 -6.33 -17.54 10.10
CA ALA A 153 -6.72 -16.15 9.91
C ALA A 153 -7.41 -15.57 11.14
N THR A 154 -8.39 -16.29 11.70
CA THR A 154 -9.13 -15.86 12.90
C THR A 154 -8.21 -15.67 14.10
N ASP A 155 -7.24 -16.57 14.30
CA ASP A 155 -6.30 -16.46 15.42
C ASP A 155 -5.32 -15.28 15.23
N LEU A 156 -4.86 -15.03 14.01
CA LEU A 156 -3.98 -13.87 13.69
C LEU A 156 -4.71 -12.56 13.93
N VAL A 157 -5.95 -12.46 13.44
CA VAL A 157 -6.82 -11.28 13.66
C VAL A 157 -7.03 -11.05 15.16
N ARG A 158 -7.40 -12.08 15.90
CA ARG A 158 -7.58 -11.99 17.36
C ARG A 158 -6.30 -11.48 18.06
N GLN A 159 -5.13 -12.04 17.73
CA GLN A 159 -3.85 -11.61 18.30
C GLN A 159 -3.54 -10.15 17.97
N ALA A 160 -3.79 -9.69 16.73
CA ALA A 160 -3.63 -8.29 16.36
C ALA A 160 -4.55 -7.38 17.17
N ARG A 161 -5.83 -7.74 17.32
CA ARG A 161 -6.81 -6.96 18.08
C ARG A 161 -6.45 -6.86 19.57
N GLU A 162 -5.97 -7.95 20.18
CA GLU A 162 -5.46 -7.96 21.57
C GLU A 162 -4.30 -6.97 21.77
N ARG A 163 -3.49 -6.74 20.71
CA ARG A 163 -2.35 -5.80 20.69
C ARG A 163 -2.72 -4.41 20.16
N LYS A 164 -3.99 -4.18 19.82
CA LYS A 164 -4.48 -2.96 19.16
C LYS A 164 -3.80 -2.68 17.81
N GLY A 165 -3.41 -3.74 17.14
CA GLY A 165 -2.75 -3.69 15.84
C GLY A 165 -3.75 -3.68 14.68
N LEU A 166 -3.23 -3.32 13.51
CA LEU A 166 -3.93 -3.31 12.24
C LEU A 166 -3.99 -4.71 11.62
N VAL A 167 -5.02 -4.94 10.83
CA VAL A 167 -5.21 -6.18 10.05
C VAL A 167 -5.42 -5.83 8.60
N GLY A 168 -4.48 -6.22 7.74
CA GLY A 168 -4.59 -6.12 6.28
C GLY A 168 -4.64 -7.51 5.65
N ILE A 169 -5.56 -7.72 4.70
CA ILE A 169 -5.78 -9.02 4.05
C ILE A 169 -5.78 -8.86 2.53
N HIS A 170 -4.97 -9.66 1.82
CA HIS A 170 -5.05 -9.76 0.35
C HIS A 170 -6.34 -10.48 -0.04
N HIS A 171 -7.05 -9.93 -1.02
CA HIS A 171 -8.34 -10.47 -1.43
C HIS A 171 -8.63 -10.20 -2.90
N SER A 172 -9.20 -11.17 -3.58
CA SER A 172 -9.63 -11.08 -4.99
C SER A 172 -8.55 -10.52 -5.93
N GLU A 173 -7.28 -10.93 -5.76
CA GLU A 173 -6.16 -10.48 -6.60
C GLU A 173 -6.10 -11.23 -7.93
N ASN A 174 -6.11 -12.58 -7.88
CA ASN A 174 -5.95 -13.46 -9.05
C ASN A 174 -7.30 -13.92 -9.62
N GLU A 175 -8.27 -14.08 -8.77
CA GLU A 175 -9.63 -14.53 -9.09
C GLU A 175 -10.61 -13.95 -8.08
N HIS A 176 -11.91 -14.06 -8.38
CA HIS A 176 -12.95 -13.62 -7.46
C HIS A 176 -12.98 -14.51 -6.21
N GLU A 177 -12.99 -13.89 -5.05
CA GLU A 177 -13.19 -14.52 -3.73
C GLU A 177 -14.43 -13.96 -3.06
N ASP A 178 -15.14 -14.78 -2.29
CA ASP A 178 -16.35 -14.36 -1.56
C ASP A 178 -16.00 -13.39 -0.42
N VAL A 179 -16.37 -12.13 -0.57
CA VAL A 179 -16.04 -11.07 0.38
C VAL A 179 -16.69 -11.25 1.76
N ARG A 180 -17.75 -12.01 1.88
CA ARG A 180 -18.48 -12.21 3.15
C ARG A 180 -17.59 -12.83 4.22
N ALA A 181 -16.81 -13.84 3.84
CA ALA A 181 -15.92 -14.52 4.78
C ALA A 181 -14.81 -13.61 5.33
N VAL A 182 -14.30 -12.69 4.51
CA VAL A 182 -13.26 -11.74 4.96
C VAL A 182 -13.86 -10.60 5.78
N ILE A 183 -15.07 -10.13 5.46
CA ILE A 183 -15.79 -9.10 6.22
C ILE A 183 -16.07 -9.57 7.67
N GLU A 184 -16.42 -10.87 7.87
CA GLU A 184 -16.63 -11.43 9.21
C GLU A 184 -15.40 -11.37 10.12
N LEU A 185 -14.21 -11.23 9.56
CA LEU A 185 -12.96 -11.04 10.31
C LEU A 185 -12.72 -9.59 10.72
N GLU A 186 -13.54 -8.66 10.24
CA GLU A 186 -13.42 -7.22 10.51
C GLU A 186 -12.00 -6.67 10.27
N PRO A 187 -11.38 -6.87 9.07
CA PRO A 187 -10.08 -6.29 8.77
C PRO A 187 -10.15 -4.76 8.72
N ASP A 188 -9.02 -4.10 8.88
CA ASP A 188 -8.95 -2.65 8.70
C ASP A 188 -8.95 -2.28 7.22
N PHE A 189 -8.31 -3.11 6.39
CA PHE A 189 -8.30 -2.92 4.94
C PHE A 189 -8.10 -4.23 4.18
N LEU A 190 -8.57 -4.24 2.94
CA LEU A 190 -8.31 -5.29 1.95
C LEU A 190 -7.30 -4.78 0.91
N VAL A 191 -6.48 -5.68 0.37
CA VAL A 191 -5.50 -5.34 -0.68
C VAL A 191 -5.92 -5.97 -2.00
N HIS A 192 -5.68 -5.25 -3.10
CA HIS A 192 -5.96 -5.57 -4.50
C HIS A 192 -7.41 -5.41 -4.92
N MET A 193 -8.30 -6.33 -4.60
CA MET A 193 -9.71 -6.34 -5.01
C MET A 193 -9.91 -6.27 -6.54
N CYS A 194 -8.97 -6.82 -7.33
CA CYS A 194 -8.99 -6.75 -8.79
C CYS A 194 -10.21 -7.44 -9.41
N HIS A 195 -10.66 -8.52 -8.81
CA HIS A 195 -11.80 -9.32 -9.29
C HIS A 195 -13.06 -9.13 -8.44
N ALA A 196 -13.15 -8.02 -7.69
CA ALA A 196 -14.34 -7.69 -6.92
C ALA A 196 -15.52 -7.36 -7.84
N THR A 197 -16.70 -7.88 -7.50
CA THR A 197 -17.95 -7.48 -8.13
C THR A 197 -18.48 -6.18 -7.53
N ASP A 198 -19.47 -5.57 -8.17
CA ASP A 198 -20.14 -4.38 -7.64
C ASP A 198 -20.76 -4.66 -6.25
N ASP A 199 -21.39 -5.82 -6.07
CA ASP A 199 -21.98 -6.25 -4.79
C ASP A 199 -20.93 -6.43 -3.69
N ASP A 200 -19.72 -6.91 -4.05
CA ASP A 200 -18.59 -7.01 -3.11
C ASP A 200 -18.14 -5.62 -2.64
N LEU A 201 -17.99 -4.68 -3.58
CA LEU A 201 -17.57 -3.32 -3.25
C LEU A 201 -18.61 -2.59 -2.37
N GLU A 202 -19.90 -2.76 -2.65
CA GLU A 202 -20.99 -2.25 -1.81
C GLU A 202 -20.96 -2.86 -0.40
N SER A 203 -20.66 -4.15 -0.30
CA SER A 203 -20.55 -4.86 0.98
C SER A 203 -19.36 -4.36 1.79
N VAL A 204 -18.18 -4.21 1.16
CA VAL A 204 -16.96 -3.65 1.77
C VAL A 204 -17.18 -2.22 2.25
N LYS A 205 -17.82 -1.37 1.41
CA LYS A 205 -18.19 -0.01 1.78
C LYS A 205 -19.13 0.02 2.99
N SER A 206 -20.15 -0.84 2.98
CA SER A 206 -21.13 -0.92 4.07
C SER A 206 -20.52 -1.38 5.38
N ALA A 207 -19.49 -2.23 5.31
CA ALA A 207 -18.71 -2.69 6.46
C ALA A 207 -17.69 -1.62 6.97
N GLY A 208 -17.48 -0.54 6.23
CA GLY A 208 -16.50 0.50 6.59
C GLY A 208 -15.05 0.03 6.51
N ILE A 209 -14.77 -0.94 5.63
CA ILE A 209 -13.43 -1.48 5.38
C ILE A 209 -12.78 -0.67 4.25
N SER A 210 -11.52 -0.26 4.45
CA SER A 210 -10.74 0.46 3.44
C SER A 210 -10.17 -0.51 2.39
N ILE A 211 -9.78 0.00 1.21
CA ILE A 211 -9.14 -0.81 0.16
C ILE A 211 -7.79 -0.20 -0.21
N VAL A 212 -6.76 -1.03 -0.29
CA VAL A 212 -5.46 -0.66 -0.87
C VAL A 212 -5.36 -1.28 -2.26
N VAL A 213 -5.16 -0.45 -3.28
CA VAL A 213 -4.97 -0.92 -4.66
C VAL A 213 -3.52 -0.73 -5.10
N CYS A 214 -3.03 -1.67 -5.92
CA CYS A 214 -1.66 -1.69 -6.42
C CYS A 214 -1.64 -1.77 -7.96
N PRO A 215 -2.15 -0.75 -8.68
CA PRO A 215 -2.43 -0.83 -10.12
C PRO A 215 -1.25 -1.26 -10.98
N ARG A 216 -0.03 -0.77 -10.71
CA ARG A 216 1.17 -1.14 -11.50
C ARG A 216 1.54 -2.60 -11.33
N SER A 217 1.55 -3.08 -10.08
CA SER A 217 1.84 -4.49 -9.78
C SER A 217 0.78 -5.40 -10.39
N ASN A 218 -0.49 -5.06 -10.21
CA ASN A 218 -1.59 -5.85 -10.75
C ASN A 218 -1.59 -5.89 -12.29
N SER A 219 -1.22 -4.79 -12.95
CA SER A 219 -1.14 -4.72 -14.41
C SER A 219 -0.09 -5.68 -15.01
N TYR A 220 0.94 -6.04 -14.24
CA TYR A 220 1.94 -7.02 -14.67
C TYR A 220 1.31 -8.38 -15.02
N PHE A 221 0.23 -8.74 -14.33
CA PHE A 221 -0.55 -9.97 -14.56
C PHE A 221 -1.80 -9.73 -15.43
N GLY A 222 -1.98 -8.53 -15.97
CA GLY A 222 -3.16 -8.17 -16.77
C GLY A 222 -4.42 -7.89 -15.95
N ASN A 223 -4.30 -7.76 -14.64
CA ASN A 223 -5.39 -7.47 -13.73
C ASN A 223 -5.35 -5.99 -13.32
N LEU A 224 -6.50 -5.31 -13.36
CA LEU A 224 -6.63 -3.96 -12.82
C LEU A 224 -7.80 -3.92 -11.83
N PRO A 225 -7.64 -3.24 -10.69
CA PRO A 225 -8.75 -3.06 -9.76
C PRO A 225 -9.82 -2.14 -10.38
N PRO A 226 -11.10 -2.31 -10.05
CA PRO A 226 -12.18 -1.43 -10.51
C PRO A 226 -12.17 -0.10 -9.75
N LEU A 227 -11.05 0.66 -9.89
CA LEU A 227 -10.77 1.89 -9.14
C LEU A 227 -11.86 2.95 -9.33
N ASP A 228 -12.38 3.10 -10.54
CA ASP A 228 -13.46 4.04 -10.87
C ASP A 228 -14.67 3.83 -9.97
N LYS A 229 -15.11 2.58 -9.85
CA LYS A 229 -16.24 2.20 -9.01
C LYS A 229 -15.97 2.39 -7.53
N MET A 230 -14.76 2.08 -7.08
CA MET A 230 -14.35 2.30 -5.69
C MET A 230 -14.43 3.79 -5.33
N VAL A 231 -13.99 4.66 -6.25
CA VAL A 231 -14.06 6.12 -6.10
C VAL A 231 -15.51 6.59 -6.11
N ASP A 232 -16.34 6.11 -7.04
CA ASP A 232 -17.77 6.48 -7.15
C ASP A 232 -18.57 6.08 -5.90
N LEU A 233 -18.25 4.94 -5.30
CA LEU A 233 -18.85 4.48 -4.04
C LEU A 233 -18.32 5.24 -2.81
N GLY A 234 -17.26 6.05 -2.97
CA GLY A 234 -16.62 6.76 -1.87
C GLY A 234 -16.00 5.83 -0.84
N ILE A 235 -15.41 4.71 -1.28
CA ILE A 235 -14.61 3.83 -0.43
C ILE A 235 -13.34 4.60 -0.02
N ASP A 236 -12.87 4.42 1.22
CA ASP A 236 -11.56 4.95 1.63
C ASP A 236 -10.45 4.10 0.98
N ILE A 237 -9.72 4.71 0.04
CA ILE A 237 -8.74 4.02 -0.82
C ILE A 237 -7.33 4.50 -0.48
N GLY A 238 -6.37 3.57 -0.44
CA GLY A 238 -4.94 3.86 -0.45
C GLY A 238 -4.25 3.27 -1.69
N PHE A 239 -3.17 3.89 -2.14
CA PHE A 239 -2.28 3.29 -3.15
C PHE A 239 -1.13 2.53 -2.49
N GLY A 240 -0.75 1.41 -3.09
CA GLY A 240 0.44 0.63 -2.76
C GLY A 240 1.26 0.31 -4.00
N THR A 241 2.56 0.10 -3.85
CA THR A 241 3.43 -0.32 -4.96
C THR A 241 3.67 -1.82 -4.99
N ASP A 242 3.28 -2.52 -3.91
CA ASP A 242 3.34 -3.97 -3.76
C ASP A 242 4.78 -4.52 -3.88
N ASN A 243 4.98 -5.60 -4.63
CA ASN A 243 6.25 -6.32 -4.74
C ASN A 243 7.34 -5.47 -5.41
N GLY A 244 8.41 -5.17 -4.66
CA GLY A 244 9.57 -4.42 -5.14
C GLY A 244 10.28 -5.10 -6.32
N MET A 245 10.12 -6.41 -6.48
CA MET A 245 10.63 -7.16 -7.64
C MET A 245 9.86 -6.89 -8.93
N LEU A 246 8.62 -6.41 -8.87
CA LEU A 246 7.80 -6.08 -10.04
C LEU A 246 7.82 -4.58 -10.34
N CYS A 247 7.74 -3.77 -9.30
CA CYS A 247 7.61 -2.32 -9.40
C CYS A 247 8.59 -1.61 -8.47
N THR A 248 9.06 -0.42 -8.87
CA THR A 248 9.77 0.46 -7.93
C THR A 248 8.83 0.89 -6.82
N ALA A 249 9.33 1.03 -5.58
CA ALA A 249 8.54 1.56 -4.46
C ALA A 249 8.33 3.09 -4.57
N ASN A 250 8.18 3.60 -5.79
CA ASN A 250 8.08 5.01 -6.13
C ASN A 250 6.62 5.41 -6.38
N MET A 251 6.05 6.18 -5.46
CA MET A 251 4.66 6.64 -5.54
C MET A 251 4.39 7.60 -6.71
N LEU A 252 5.40 8.33 -7.21
CA LEU A 252 5.21 9.17 -8.40
C LEU A 252 4.97 8.33 -9.67
N ASP A 253 5.60 7.15 -9.75
CA ASP A 253 5.36 6.24 -10.87
C ASP A 253 3.97 5.59 -10.77
N GLU A 254 3.50 5.30 -9.55
CA GLU A 254 2.12 4.83 -9.31
C GLU A 254 1.08 5.87 -9.72
N ILE A 255 1.24 7.11 -9.29
CA ILE A 255 0.39 8.25 -9.66
C ILE A 255 0.34 8.44 -11.19
N ARG A 256 1.49 8.36 -11.86
CA ARG A 256 1.57 8.48 -13.33
C ARG A 256 0.82 7.36 -14.02
N PHE A 257 1.00 6.13 -13.55
CA PHE A 257 0.33 4.95 -14.10
C PHE A 257 -1.19 5.06 -13.94
N VAL A 258 -1.67 5.36 -12.73
CA VAL A 258 -3.10 5.53 -12.46
C VAL A 258 -3.70 6.63 -13.35
N ARG A 259 -2.98 7.76 -13.54
CA ARG A 259 -3.44 8.85 -14.40
C ARG A 259 -3.54 8.47 -15.89
N GLN A 260 -2.77 7.47 -16.33
CA GLN A 260 -2.77 6.98 -17.72
C GLN A 260 -3.83 5.90 -17.97
N GLU A 261 -4.08 5.04 -16.98
CA GLU A 261 -4.95 3.87 -17.13
C GLU A 261 -6.41 4.14 -16.72
N PHE A 262 -6.67 5.15 -15.88
CA PHE A 262 -7.99 5.44 -15.32
C PHE A 262 -8.44 6.87 -15.68
N ASP A 263 -8.96 7.03 -16.89
CA ASP A 263 -9.38 8.35 -17.43
C ASP A 263 -10.50 9.02 -16.62
N SER A 264 -11.35 8.23 -15.96
CA SER A 264 -12.47 8.71 -15.14
C SER A 264 -12.06 9.24 -13.78
N VAL A 265 -10.87 8.89 -13.27
CA VAL A 265 -10.34 9.38 -12.00
C VAL A 265 -9.48 10.62 -12.24
N ASP A 266 -9.93 11.77 -11.75
CA ASP A 266 -9.22 13.02 -11.97
C ASP A 266 -7.94 13.15 -11.12
N LEU A 267 -7.05 14.08 -11.50
CA LEU A 267 -5.78 14.28 -10.83
C LEU A 267 -5.94 14.65 -9.34
N GLN A 268 -6.98 15.39 -8.99
CA GLN A 268 -7.22 15.78 -7.59
C GLN A 268 -7.63 14.57 -6.75
N GLN A 269 -8.46 13.68 -7.29
CA GLN A 269 -8.83 12.41 -6.66
C GLN A 269 -7.59 11.51 -6.49
N ILE A 270 -6.77 11.37 -7.54
CA ILE A 270 -5.52 10.59 -7.49
C ILE A 270 -4.57 11.11 -6.41
N LEU A 271 -4.36 12.44 -6.35
CA LEU A 271 -3.50 13.05 -5.32
C LEU A 271 -4.12 12.92 -3.93
N SER A 272 -5.44 13.00 -3.80
CA SER A 272 -6.14 12.77 -2.53
C SER A 272 -5.86 11.36 -2.01
N ILE A 273 -6.00 10.34 -2.85
CA ILE A 273 -5.71 8.95 -2.49
C ILE A 273 -4.22 8.79 -2.14
N ALA A 274 -3.33 9.35 -2.95
CA ALA A 274 -1.88 9.21 -2.75
C ALA A 274 -1.35 9.91 -1.49
N CYS A 275 -1.97 11.03 -1.07
CA CYS A 275 -1.51 11.83 0.07
C CYS A 275 -2.29 11.54 1.36
N PHE A 276 -3.57 11.19 1.24
CA PHE A 276 -4.50 11.11 2.38
C PHE A 276 -5.25 9.76 2.46
N GLY A 277 -5.00 8.83 1.54
CA GLY A 277 -5.66 7.52 1.55
C GLY A 277 -5.51 6.79 2.88
N LEU A 278 -6.51 6.02 3.26
CA LEU A 278 -6.67 5.32 4.55
C LEU A 278 -6.79 6.25 5.76
N ASP A 279 -7.22 7.50 5.54
CA ASP A 279 -7.42 8.43 6.66
C ASP A 279 -8.46 7.94 7.66
N ASP A 280 -9.55 7.34 7.18
CA ASP A 280 -10.60 6.80 8.06
C ASP A 280 -10.06 5.69 8.98
N MET A 281 -9.08 4.92 8.49
CA MET A 281 -8.42 3.89 9.28
C MET A 281 -7.50 4.48 10.37
N PHE A 282 -6.68 5.49 10.02
CA PHE A 282 -5.72 6.08 10.96
C PHE A 282 -6.33 7.04 11.97
N ASN A 283 -7.56 7.54 11.72
CA ASN A 283 -8.26 8.48 12.59
C ASN A 283 -9.39 7.82 13.43
N LYS A 284 -9.45 6.50 13.46
CA LYS A 284 -10.33 5.77 14.40
C LYS A 284 -9.74 5.92 15.80
N ASP A 285 -10.36 6.78 16.66
CA ASP A 285 -10.05 6.92 18.10
C ASP A 285 -10.44 5.67 18.89
#